data_986b8dc19ee18abae5687658f778f349
#
_entry.id   986b8dc19ee18abae5687658f778f349
#
_cell.length_a   1.000
_cell.length_b   1.000
_cell.length_c   1.000
_cell.angle_alpha   90.00
_cell.angle_beta   90.00
_cell.angle_gamma   90.00
#
_symmetry.space_group_name_H-M   'P 1'
#
loop_
_entity.id
_entity.type
_entity.pdbx_description
1 polymer ?
#
loop_
_entity_poly.entity_id
_entity_poly.type
_entity_poly.pdbx_seq_one_letter_code
_entity_poly.pdbx_strand_id
1 'polypeptide(L)'
;MGNDLRTLSAPSLTILNNPAVIAVSQDPEGRSVTRVRRELNIAKDKYGVGEIQVWSGSLFGGDQVVLLLNAAGEDAQISASLEEIFLHDGPEGSAPQVSEEWEVYDLWGNRMDDALAQKILDADDKEVEKLWKQANWYNATEMSYKDGLKKWDERLMGKKIGKIAPGGTLSAKVKRHSVEMYRLKSIGHGGKRKVHAKEEL
;
A
#
# COMPACT_ATOMS: atom_id res chain seq x y z
N MET A 1 -15.37 8.83 6.17
CA MET A 1 -14.92 8.04 7.33
C MET A 1 -15.65 8.56 8.57
N GLY A 2 -16.28 7.68 9.33
CA GLY A 2 -17.11 8.06 10.47
C GLY A 2 -16.40 7.92 11.82
N ASN A 3 -15.17 8.45 11.95
CA ASN A 3 -14.47 8.45 13.24
C ASN A 3 -14.75 9.72 14.01
N ASP A 4 -15.06 9.58 15.29
CA ASP A 4 -15.09 10.71 16.22
C ASP A 4 -13.64 11.08 16.57
N LEU A 5 -13.18 12.22 16.10
CA LEU A 5 -11.80 12.68 16.33
C LEU A 5 -11.48 12.94 17.79
N ARG A 6 -12.52 13.18 18.63
CA ARG A 6 -12.36 13.41 20.08
C ARG A 6 -12.02 12.13 20.86
N THR A 7 -12.35 10.98 20.28
CA THR A 7 -12.12 9.66 20.87
C THR A 7 -11.23 8.77 20.01
N LEU A 8 -10.43 9.38 19.12
CA LEU A 8 -9.54 8.67 18.24
C LEU A 8 -8.45 7.95 19.05
N SER A 9 -8.29 6.64 18.83
CA SER A 9 -7.23 5.87 19.49
C SER A 9 -5.90 6.03 18.75
N ALA A 10 -4.77 5.83 19.46
CA ALA A 10 -3.45 5.88 18.87
C ALA A 10 -3.29 4.90 17.67
N PRO A 11 -3.71 3.63 17.75
CA PRO A 11 -3.67 2.74 16.57
C PRO A 11 -4.50 3.26 15.39
N SER A 12 -5.66 3.87 15.64
CA SER A 12 -6.45 4.46 14.56
C SER A 12 -5.76 5.66 13.93
N LEU A 13 -5.15 6.53 14.72
CA LEU A 13 -4.38 7.67 14.23
C LEU A 13 -3.22 7.20 13.33
N THR A 14 -2.46 6.20 13.74
CA THR A 14 -1.32 5.68 12.97
C THR A 14 -1.72 5.08 11.64
N ILE A 15 -2.90 4.45 11.55
CA ILE A 15 -3.44 3.89 10.30
C ILE A 15 -3.94 5.01 9.38
N LEU A 16 -4.78 5.91 9.92
CA LEU A 16 -5.42 6.97 9.14
C LEU A 16 -4.43 8.01 8.62
N ASN A 17 -3.26 8.12 9.25
CA ASN A 17 -2.25 9.12 8.92
C ASN A 17 -0.97 8.51 8.33
N ASN A 18 -1.05 7.28 7.83
CA ASN A 18 0.08 6.65 7.15
C ASN A 18 0.26 7.25 5.74
N PRO A 19 1.36 7.99 5.48
CA PRO A 19 1.53 8.73 4.25
C PRO A 19 1.66 7.81 3.03
N ALA A 20 2.27 6.63 3.17
CA ALA A 20 2.45 5.68 2.06
C ALA A 20 1.11 5.03 1.65
N VAL A 21 0.24 4.73 2.60
CA VAL A 21 -1.11 4.19 2.32
C VAL A 21 -2.00 5.28 1.71
N ILE A 22 -1.95 6.52 2.24
CA ILE A 22 -2.70 7.64 1.67
C ILE A 22 -2.23 7.92 0.22
N ALA A 23 -0.92 7.82 -0.04
CA ALA A 23 -0.35 8.02 -1.37
C ALA A 23 -0.93 7.07 -2.43
N VAL A 24 -1.34 5.86 -2.06
CA VAL A 24 -2.03 4.92 -2.97
C VAL A 24 -3.41 5.48 -3.36
N SER A 25 -4.17 6.03 -2.42
CA SER A 25 -5.50 6.60 -2.71
C SER A 25 -5.43 7.94 -3.42
N GLN A 26 -4.30 8.63 -3.37
CA GLN A 26 -4.02 9.92 -4.02
C GLN A 26 -3.13 9.76 -5.25
N ASP A 27 -2.97 8.54 -5.74
CA ASP A 27 -2.09 8.25 -6.88
C ASP A 27 -2.59 8.95 -8.15
N PRO A 28 -1.68 9.63 -8.91
CA PRO A 28 -2.05 10.36 -10.13
C PRO A 28 -2.66 9.49 -11.23
N GLU A 29 -2.42 8.18 -11.23
CA GLU A 29 -3.03 7.25 -12.19
C GLU A 29 -4.54 7.13 -11.97
N GLY A 30 -5.00 7.33 -10.73
CA GLY A 30 -6.42 7.36 -10.36
C GLY A 30 -7.17 6.05 -10.61
N ARG A 31 -6.47 4.91 -10.70
CA ARG A 31 -7.07 3.60 -10.98
C ARG A 31 -7.48 2.90 -9.70
N SER A 32 -8.61 2.21 -9.75
CA SER A 32 -9.05 1.32 -8.67
C SER A 32 -8.29 0.01 -8.70
N VAL A 33 -7.97 -0.52 -7.53
CA VAL A 33 -7.48 -1.90 -7.40
C VAL A 33 -8.59 -2.90 -7.75
N THR A 34 -8.22 -4.04 -8.31
CA THR A 34 -9.13 -5.16 -8.61
C THR A 34 -8.76 -6.37 -7.77
N ARG A 35 -9.76 -7.18 -7.41
CA ARG A 35 -9.52 -8.44 -6.72
C ARG A 35 -9.14 -9.51 -7.73
N VAL A 36 -7.88 -9.98 -7.63
CA VAL A 36 -7.31 -11.01 -8.52
C VAL A 36 -7.55 -12.42 -8.01
N ARG A 37 -7.65 -12.62 -6.67
CA ARG A 37 -7.99 -13.91 -6.06
C ARG A 37 -8.90 -13.76 -4.85
N ARG A 38 -9.77 -14.75 -4.65
CA ARG A 38 -10.58 -14.93 -3.45
C ARG A 38 -10.67 -16.40 -3.10
N GLU A 39 -10.31 -16.75 -1.87
CA GLU A 39 -10.46 -18.08 -1.31
C GLU A 39 -11.46 -18.04 -0.16
N LEU A 40 -12.48 -18.87 -0.22
CA LEU A 40 -13.56 -18.94 0.76
C LEU A 40 -13.40 -20.15 1.67
N ASN A 41 -14.07 -20.08 2.82
CA ASN A 41 -14.11 -21.17 3.81
C ASN A 41 -12.75 -21.51 4.45
N ILE A 42 -11.86 -20.53 4.53
CA ILE A 42 -10.56 -20.64 5.18
C ILE A 42 -10.72 -20.26 6.65
N ALA A 43 -10.41 -21.16 7.60
CA ALA A 43 -10.35 -20.91 9.05
C ALA A 43 -11.43 -19.92 9.53
N LYS A 44 -12.72 -20.31 9.44
CA LYS A 44 -13.86 -19.43 9.79
C LYS A 44 -13.75 -18.91 11.22
N ASP A 45 -14.01 -17.63 11.39
CA ASP A 45 -14.14 -16.99 12.70
C ASP A 45 -15.47 -17.33 13.39
N LYS A 46 -15.70 -16.76 14.57
CA LYS A 46 -16.94 -16.94 15.34
C LYS A 46 -18.21 -16.41 14.64
N TYR A 47 -18.07 -15.59 13.61
CA TYR A 47 -19.18 -15.08 12.79
C TYR A 47 -19.36 -15.86 11.48
N GLY A 48 -18.61 -16.93 11.29
CA GLY A 48 -18.64 -17.75 10.08
C GLY A 48 -17.92 -17.14 8.89
N VAL A 49 -17.15 -16.05 9.10
CA VAL A 49 -16.32 -15.41 8.08
C VAL A 49 -14.97 -16.08 8.04
N GLY A 50 -14.53 -16.45 6.84
CA GLY A 50 -13.22 -17.07 6.64
C GLY A 50 -12.85 -16.97 5.18
N GLU A 51 -12.13 -15.92 4.81
CA GLU A 51 -11.67 -15.74 3.43
C GLU A 51 -10.29 -15.06 3.37
N ILE A 52 -9.59 -15.38 2.30
CA ILE A 52 -8.34 -14.73 1.90
C ILE A 52 -8.58 -14.07 0.56
N GLN A 53 -8.06 -12.87 0.38
CA GLN A 53 -8.17 -12.13 -0.87
C GLN A 53 -6.81 -11.55 -1.26
N VAL A 54 -6.54 -11.53 -2.57
CA VAL A 54 -5.44 -10.78 -3.19
C VAL A 54 -6.04 -9.72 -4.08
N TRP A 55 -5.56 -8.49 -3.93
CA TRP A 55 -5.95 -7.35 -4.75
C TRP A 55 -4.72 -6.73 -5.37
N SER A 56 -4.86 -6.23 -6.59
CA SER A 56 -3.78 -5.59 -7.32
C SER A 56 -4.29 -4.42 -8.15
N GLY A 57 -3.42 -3.43 -8.40
CA GLY A 57 -3.75 -2.28 -9.22
C GLY A 57 -2.54 -1.46 -9.61
N SER A 58 -2.59 -0.88 -10.81
CA SER A 58 -1.53 -0.06 -11.35
C SER A 58 -1.44 1.29 -10.64
N LEU A 59 -0.22 1.75 -10.43
CA LEU A 59 0.12 3.05 -9.87
C LEU A 59 0.92 3.88 -10.86
N PHE A 60 1.01 5.17 -10.58
CA PHE A 60 1.80 6.11 -11.36
C PHE A 60 3.25 5.64 -11.55
N GLY A 61 3.79 5.90 -12.75
CA GLY A 61 5.18 5.54 -13.09
C GLY A 61 5.38 4.07 -13.46
N GLY A 62 4.31 3.29 -13.54
CA GLY A 62 4.36 1.85 -13.83
C GLY A 62 4.60 0.98 -12.60
N ASP A 63 4.46 1.54 -11.42
CA ASP A 63 4.43 0.78 -10.18
C ASP A 63 3.12 0.00 -10.04
N GLN A 64 3.09 -0.95 -9.11
CA GLN A 64 1.91 -1.75 -8.79
C GLN A 64 1.68 -1.76 -7.29
N VAL A 65 0.42 -1.67 -6.86
CA VAL A 65 0.04 -1.94 -5.47
C VAL A 65 -0.52 -3.35 -5.36
N VAL A 66 -0.14 -4.05 -4.28
CA VAL A 66 -0.64 -5.39 -3.96
C VAL A 66 -1.12 -5.41 -2.52
N LEU A 67 -2.32 -5.95 -2.30
CA LEU A 67 -2.90 -6.13 -0.98
C LEU A 67 -3.15 -7.62 -0.74
N LEU A 68 -2.66 -8.12 0.39
CA LEU A 68 -2.90 -9.47 0.88
C LEU A 68 -3.83 -9.37 2.09
N LEU A 69 -5.12 -9.64 1.90
CA LEU A 69 -6.15 -9.52 2.92
C LEU A 69 -6.45 -10.88 3.55
N ASN A 70 -6.42 -10.93 4.87
CA ASN A 70 -6.85 -12.06 5.68
C ASN A 70 -8.09 -11.68 6.50
N ALA A 71 -9.27 -12.12 6.07
CA ALA A 71 -10.52 -12.00 6.82
C ALA A 71 -10.89 -13.31 7.54
N ALA A 72 -9.93 -14.24 7.69
CA ALA A 72 -10.12 -15.49 8.43
C ALA A 72 -9.87 -15.33 9.94
N GLY A 73 -10.30 -16.33 10.71
CA GLY A 73 -10.16 -16.36 12.17
C GLY A 73 -8.75 -16.68 12.68
N GLU A 74 -7.83 -17.05 11.80
CA GLU A 74 -6.45 -17.41 12.12
C GLU A 74 -5.45 -16.67 11.23
N ASP A 75 -4.18 -16.57 11.69
CA ASP A 75 -3.10 -16.05 10.87
C ASP A 75 -2.87 -16.93 9.64
N ALA A 76 -2.58 -16.36 8.51
CA ALA A 76 -2.36 -17.10 7.27
C ALA A 76 -1.07 -16.66 6.55
N GLN A 77 -0.41 -17.63 5.91
CA GLN A 77 0.61 -17.32 4.91
C GLN A 77 -0.09 -17.09 3.57
N ILE A 78 0.00 -15.87 3.05
CA ILE A 78 -0.61 -15.49 1.77
C ILE A 78 0.50 -15.20 0.77
N SER A 79 0.38 -15.74 -0.43
CA SER A 79 1.32 -15.52 -1.52
C SER A 79 0.57 -15.14 -2.80
N ALA A 80 1.21 -14.35 -3.67
CA ALA A 80 0.72 -13.99 -4.99
C ALA A 80 1.88 -14.01 -5.99
N SER A 81 1.78 -14.75 -7.08
CA SER A 81 2.77 -14.72 -8.16
C SER A 81 2.68 -13.42 -8.97
N LEU A 82 3.74 -13.04 -9.66
CA LEU A 82 3.69 -11.90 -10.58
C LEU A 82 2.64 -12.09 -11.69
N GLU A 83 2.42 -13.33 -12.16
CA GLU A 83 1.35 -13.64 -13.13
C GLU A 83 -0.02 -13.29 -12.57
N GLU A 84 -0.27 -13.64 -11.32
CA GLU A 84 -1.53 -13.33 -10.63
C GLU A 84 -1.69 -11.83 -10.37
N ILE A 85 -0.62 -11.16 -9.92
CA ILE A 85 -0.60 -9.72 -9.64
C ILE A 85 -0.92 -8.91 -10.89
N PHE A 86 -0.38 -9.31 -12.06
CA PHE A 86 -0.56 -8.61 -13.34
C PHE A 86 -1.62 -9.24 -14.25
N LEU A 87 -2.51 -10.06 -13.70
CA LEU A 87 -3.55 -10.80 -14.45
C LEU A 87 -4.41 -9.89 -15.36
N HIS A 88 -4.67 -8.67 -14.95
CA HIS A 88 -5.51 -7.71 -15.67
C HIS A 88 -4.72 -6.66 -16.48
N ASP A 89 -3.39 -6.74 -16.50
CA ASP A 89 -2.53 -5.72 -17.13
C ASP A 89 -2.07 -6.08 -18.54
N GLY A 90 -2.54 -7.20 -19.10
CA GLY A 90 -2.21 -7.65 -20.45
C GLY A 90 -3.18 -8.70 -20.99
N PRO A 91 -3.06 -9.07 -22.29
CA PRO A 91 -3.76 -10.22 -22.83
C PRO A 91 -3.38 -11.48 -22.05
N GLU A 92 -4.31 -12.42 -21.90
CA GLU A 92 -4.12 -13.63 -21.07
C GLU A 92 -2.73 -14.26 -21.23
N GLY A 93 -1.97 -14.30 -20.12
CA GLY A 93 -0.68 -14.98 -20.02
C GLY A 93 0.54 -14.24 -20.58
N SER A 94 0.44 -12.95 -20.94
CA SER A 94 1.52 -12.22 -21.59
C SER A 94 1.84 -10.83 -21.03
N ALA A 95 1.57 -10.57 -19.76
CA ALA A 95 1.96 -9.31 -19.15
C ALA A 95 3.52 -9.22 -19.10
N PRO A 96 4.16 -8.29 -19.82
CA PRO A 96 5.62 -8.17 -19.83
C PRO A 96 6.20 -7.92 -18.44
N GLN A 97 5.41 -7.37 -17.53
CA GLN A 97 5.72 -7.12 -16.12
C GLN A 97 6.10 -8.39 -15.35
N VAL A 98 5.60 -9.56 -15.75
CA VAL A 98 5.95 -10.85 -15.14
C VAL A 98 7.43 -11.20 -15.32
N SER A 99 8.03 -10.73 -16.43
CA SER A 99 9.45 -10.96 -16.76
C SER A 99 10.39 -9.89 -16.20
N GLU A 100 9.89 -8.95 -15.41
CA GLU A 100 10.69 -7.89 -14.79
C GLU A 100 11.08 -8.24 -13.35
N GLU A 101 12.18 -7.65 -12.86
CA GLU A 101 12.55 -7.64 -11.44
C GLU A 101 11.87 -6.47 -10.74
N TRP A 102 11.33 -6.70 -9.54
CA TRP A 102 10.58 -5.70 -8.77
C TRP A 102 11.20 -5.45 -7.41
N GLU A 103 11.39 -4.19 -7.04
CA GLU A 103 11.62 -3.80 -5.65
C GLU A 103 10.30 -3.83 -4.87
N VAL A 104 10.35 -4.34 -3.65
CA VAL A 104 9.18 -4.46 -2.77
C VAL A 104 9.29 -3.46 -1.64
N TYR A 105 8.25 -2.65 -1.50
CA TYR A 105 8.11 -1.68 -0.42
C TYR A 105 6.89 -2.02 0.43
N ASP A 106 7.09 -2.17 1.73
CA ASP A 106 6.04 -2.33 2.72
C ASP A 106 5.43 -0.96 3.03
N LEU A 107 4.15 -0.78 2.72
CA LEU A 107 3.45 0.48 2.94
C LEU A 107 3.13 0.75 4.40
N TRP A 108 3.06 -0.29 5.24
CA TRP A 108 2.93 -0.15 6.68
C TRP A 108 4.24 0.24 7.36
N GLY A 109 5.38 0.01 6.72
CA GLY A 109 6.71 0.27 7.26
C GLY A 109 7.00 1.75 7.58
N ASN A 110 6.22 2.68 7.03
CA ASN A 110 6.29 4.13 7.30
C ASN A 110 5.21 4.61 8.29
N ARG A 111 4.43 3.70 8.85
CA ARG A 111 3.44 4.01 9.88
C ARG A 111 4.14 4.53 11.13
N MET A 112 3.62 5.62 11.72
CA MET A 112 4.16 6.13 12.99
C MET A 112 3.96 5.10 14.12
N ASP A 113 4.80 5.18 15.13
CA ASP A 113 4.72 4.36 16.34
C ASP A 113 3.47 4.72 17.18
N ASP A 114 2.79 3.72 17.75
CA ASP A 114 1.58 3.92 18.56
C ASP A 114 1.86 4.76 19.82
N ALA A 115 3.08 4.68 20.40
CA ALA A 115 3.45 5.48 21.57
C ALA A 115 3.64 6.97 21.18
N LEU A 116 4.18 7.24 19.99
CA LEU A 116 4.26 8.61 19.46
C LEU A 116 2.86 9.15 19.14
N ALA A 117 2.00 8.34 18.55
CA ALA A 117 0.61 8.70 18.28
C ALA A 117 -0.15 9.06 19.55
N GLN A 118 0.04 8.29 20.65
CA GLN A 118 -0.56 8.60 21.93
C GLN A 118 -0.07 9.95 22.48
N LYS A 119 1.23 10.23 22.38
CA LYS A 119 1.78 11.54 22.80
C LYS A 119 1.17 12.69 22.00
N ILE A 120 0.94 12.51 20.70
CA ILE A 120 0.28 13.51 19.84
C ILE A 120 -1.17 13.75 20.29
N LEU A 121 -1.90 12.69 20.63
CA LEU A 121 -3.29 12.81 21.11
C LEU A 121 -3.40 13.50 22.47
N ASP A 122 -2.40 13.35 23.33
CA ASP A 122 -2.37 13.91 24.69
C ASP A 122 -1.71 15.30 24.74
N ALA A 123 -1.04 15.75 23.66
CA ALA A 123 -0.26 16.99 23.61
C ALA A 123 -1.15 18.24 23.56
N ASP A 124 -0.64 19.32 24.11
CA ASP A 124 -1.21 20.66 23.92
C ASP A 124 -0.81 21.25 22.55
N ASP A 125 -1.41 22.38 22.18
CA ASP A 125 -1.20 23.04 20.88
C ASP A 125 0.28 23.43 20.63
N LYS A 126 1.08 23.60 21.69
CA LYS A 126 2.50 24.03 21.57
C LYS A 126 3.43 22.85 21.29
N GLU A 127 3.09 21.68 21.82
CA GLU A 127 3.90 20.47 21.66
C GLU A 127 3.55 19.68 20.41
N VAL A 128 2.27 19.71 20.01
CA VAL A 128 1.74 18.90 18.92
C VAL A 128 2.51 19.08 17.60
N GLU A 129 2.86 20.32 17.25
CA GLU A 129 3.60 20.60 16.01
C GLU A 129 5.01 19.97 16.01
N LYS A 130 5.68 19.97 17.16
CA LYS A 130 7.00 19.35 17.32
C LYS A 130 6.91 17.83 17.21
N LEU A 131 5.87 17.23 17.78
CA LEU A 131 5.62 15.78 17.72
C LEU A 131 5.28 15.32 16.28
N TRP A 132 4.50 16.10 15.54
CA TRP A 132 4.22 15.82 14.14
C TRP A 132 5.49 15.79 13.27
N LYS A 133 6.45 16.66 13.52
CA LYS A 133 7.76 16.64 12.83
C LYS A 133 8.55 15.36 13.10
N GLN A 134 8.35 14.73 14.26
CA GLN A 134 8.98 13.44 14.61
C GLN A 134 8.24 12.24 13.98
N ALA A 135 6.98 12.42 13.64
CA ALA A 135 6.09 11.35 13.20
C ALA A 135 6.23 10.94 11.72
N ASN A 136 7.26 11.42 11.01
CA ASN A 136 7.41 11.22 9.56
C ASN A 136 6.17 11.66 8.76
N TRP A 137 5.42 12.63 9.29
CA TRP A 137 4.21 13.11 8.69
C TRP A 137 4.45 13.79 7.34
N TYR A 138 3.55 13.56 6.39
CA TYR A 138 3.59 14.19 5.08
C TYR A 138 2.62 15.38 5.03
N ASN A 139 3.16 16.60 4.87
CA ASN A 139 2.35 17.81 4.78
C ASN A 139 1.92 18.07 3.33
N ALA A 140 0.71 17.66 2.98
CA ALA A 140 0.15 17.83 1.63
C ALA A 140 -0.12 19.31 1.25
N THR A 141 -0.09 20.25 2.21
CA THR A 141 -0.21 21.69 1.91
C THR A 141 1.10 22.29 1.42
N GLU A 142 2.24 21.71 1.81
CA GLU A 142 3.57 22.13 1.33
C GLU A 142 3.92 21.47 -0.01
N MET A 143 3.56 20.20 -0.17
CA MET A 143 3.80 19.43 -1.40
C MET A 143 2.67 18.45 -1.64
N SER A 144 2.02 18.51 -2.81
CA SER A 144 0.96 17.57 -3.15
C SER A 144 1.47 16.11 -3.18
N TYR A 145 0.59 15.13 -2.92
CA TYR A 145 0.95 13.71 -3.06
C TYR A 145 1.47 13.39 -4.47
N LYS A 146 0.84 13.95 -5.50
CA LYS A 146 1.28 13.82 -6.90
C LYS A 146 2.73 14.27 -7.11
N ASP A 147 3.12 15.41 -6.55
CA ASP A 147 4.47 15.93 -6.73
C ASP A 147 5.48 15.20 -5.83
N GLY A 148 5.08 14.79 -4.64
CA GLY A 148 5.89 13.94 -3.78
C GLY A 148 6.19 12.58 -4.41
N LEU A 149 5.18 11.93 -4.99
CA LEU A 149 5.36 10.67 -5.73
C LEU A 149 6.28 10.82 -6.94
N LYS A 150 6.16 11.91 -7.71
CA LYS A 150 7.10 12.20 -8.82
C LYS A 150 8.55 12.41 -8.36
N LYS A 151 8.75 12.90 -7.15
CA LYS A 151 10.07 13.11 -6.55
C LYS A 151 10.58 11.90 -5.77
N TRP A 152 9.83 10.82 -5.75
CA TRP A 152 10.17 9.59 -5.00
C TRP A 152 10.37 9.87 -3.50
N ASP A 153 9.50 10.68 -2.90
CA ASP A 153 9.53 10.96 -1.46
C ASP A 153 9.37 9.64 -0.69
N GLU A 154 10.39 9.29 0.08
CA GLU A 154 10.47 8.00 0.80
C GLU A 154 9.29 7.79 1.75
N ARG A 155 8.70 8.87 2.28
CA ARG A 155 7.51 8.80 3.14
C ARG A 155 6.31 8.22 2.42
N LEU A 156 6.20 8.46 1.09
CA LEU A 156 5.09 8.03 0.25
C LEU A 156 5.31 6.66 -0.40
N MET A 157 6.58 6.22 -0.46
CA MET A 157 6.92 4.96 -1.12
C MET A 157 6.74 3.74 -0.21
N GLY A 158 6.79 3.93 1.10
CA GLY A 158 6.89 2.83 2.05
C GLY A 158 8.34 2.41 2.32
N LYS A 159 8.53 1.41 3.15
CA LYS A 159 9.85 0.89 3.53
C LYS A 159 10.27 -0.22 2.58
N LYS A 160 11.42 -0.05 1.90
CA LYS A 160 11.97 -1.12 1.05
C LYS A 160 12.33 -2.35 1.91
N ILE A 161 11.81 -3.52 1.54
CA ILE A 161 12.00 -4.78 2.26
C ILE A 161 12.70 -5.88 1.44
N GLY A 162 12.75 -5.74 0.11
CA GLY A 162 13.39 -6.76 -0.72
C GLY A 162 13.13 -6.56 -2.21
N LYS A 163 13.22 -7.68 -2.93
CA LYS A 163 13.00 -7.76 -4.37
C LYS A 163 12.27 -9.06 -4.74
N ILE A 164 11.56 -9.03 -5.86
CA ILE A 164 11.00 -10.21 -6.52
C ILE A 164 11.68 -10.38 -7.86
N ALA A 165 12.24 -11.56 -8.10
CA ALA A 165 12.83 -11.92 -9.38
C ALA A 165 11.74 -12.12 -10.46
N PRO A 166 12.10 -12.09 -11.76
CA PRO A 166 11.19 -12.44 -12.85
C PRO A 166 10.45 -13.76 -12.61
N GLY A 167 9.13 -13.78 -12.81
CA GLY A 167 8.29 -14.95 -12.54
C GLY A 167 8.13 -15.32 -11.06
N GLY A 168 8.63 -14.46 -10.16
CA GLY A 168 8.65 -14.73 -8.71
C GLY A 168 7.30 -14.50 -8.02
N THR A 169 7.33 -14.58 -6.70
CA THR A 169 6.14 -14.55 -5.85
C THR A 169 6.35 -13.60 -4.68
N LEU A 170 5.36 -12.75 -4.41
CA LEU A 170 5.23 -12.00 -3.17
C LEU A 170 4.59 -12.89 -2.11
N SER A 171 5.13 -12.92 -0.89
CA SER A 171 4.60 -13.76 0.18
C SER A 171 4.74 -13.09 1.54
N ALA A 172 3.69 -13.16 2.36
CA ALA A 172 3.70 -12.61 3.71
C ALA A 172 2.84 -13.42 4.67
N LYS A 173 3.23 -13.42 5.96
CA LYS A 173 2.38 -13.87 7.04
C LYS A 173 1.43 -12.73 7.42
N VAL A 174 0.14 -12.91 7.13
CA VAL A 174 -0.90 -11.92 7.40
C VAL A 174 -1.69 -12.35 8.65
N LYS A 175 -1.75 -11.48 9.64
CA LYS A 175 -2.51 -11.74 10.86
C LYS A 175 -4.00 -11.87 10.54
N ARG A 176 -4.74 -12.59 11.40
CA ARG A 176 -6.20 -12.65 11.30
C ARG A 176 -6.81 -11.24 11.29
N HIS A 177 -7.84 -11.03 10.47
CA HIS A 177 -8.55 -9.75 10.33
C HIS A 177 -7.63 -8.56 10.01
N SER A 178 -6.59 -8.79 9.19
CA SER A 178 -5.65 -7.74 8.77
C SER A 178 -5.34 -7.79 7.29
N VAL A 179 -4.61 -6.77 6.84
CA VAL A 179 -4.14 -6.64 5.46
C VAL A 179 -2.68 -6.20 5.47
N GLU A 180 -1.86 -6.86 4.63
CA GLU A 180 -0.53 -6.37 4.27
C GLU A 180 -0.62 -5.66 2.92
N MET A 181 0.06 -4.52 2.80
CA MET A 181 0.04 -3.68 1.60
C MET A 181 1.45 -3.42 1.12
N TYR A 182 1.68 -3.66 -0.16
CA TYR A 182 2.98 -3.50 -0.80
C TYR A 182 2.89 -2.64 -2.04
N ARG A 183 3.93 -1.83 -2.27
CA ARG A 183 4.21 -1.22 -3.57
C ARG A 183 5.31 -2.02 -4.24
N LEU A 184 5.09 -2.42 -5.48
CA LEU A 184 6.10 -2.99 -6.36
C LEU A 184 6.59 -1.90 -7.31
N LYS A 185 7.91 -1.70 -7.35
CA LYS A 185 8.57 -0.75 -8.23
C LYS A 185 9.45 -1.52 -9.23
N SER A 186 9.24 -1.32 -10.53
CA SER A 186 10.05 -1.97 -11.57
C SER A 186 11.51 -1.53 -11.50
N ILE A 187 12.44 -2.50 -11.58
CA ILE A 187 13.89 -2.25 -11.68
C ILE A 187 14.36 -2.34 -13.14
N GLY A 188 13.59 -3.00 -13.99
CA GLY A 188 13.92 -3.28 -15.37
C GLY A 188 13.45 -2.19 -16.32
N HIS A 189 14.37 -1.71 -17.15
CA HIS A 189 14.23 -0.72 -18.21
C HIS A 189 14.06 0.74 -17.72
N GLY A 190 15.14 1.36 -17.32
CA GLY A 190 15.34 2.82 -17.38
C GLY A 190 15.23 3.36 -18.80
N GLY A 191 14.19 3.01 -19.52
CA GLY A 191 13.86 3.35 -20.88
C GLY A 191 12.41 3.81 -20.97
N LYS A 192 12.21 5.13 -20.77
CA LYS A 192 11.16 5.93 -21.43
C LYS A 192 9.83 5.19 -21.69
N ARG A 193 9.05 4.84 -20.69
CA ARG A 193 7.62 4.77 -20.91
C ARG A 193 7.15 6.21 -21.21
N LYS A 194 6.87 6.47 -22.49
CA LYS A 194 6.21 7.70 -22.91
C LYS A 194 4.91 7.78 -22.15
N VAL A 195 4.83 8.71 -21.22
CA VAL A 195 3.55 9.19 -20.70
C VAL A 195 2.79 9.69 -21.93
N HIS A 196 1.78 8.96 -22.36
CA HIS A 196 0.80 9.50 -23.30
C HIS A 196 -0.01 10.55 -22.51
N ALA A 197 0.54 11.76 -22.43
CA ALA A 197 -0.28 12.93 -22.16
C ALA A 197 -1.28 12.99 -23.33
N LYS A 198 -2.53 12.63 -23.07
CA LYS A 198 -3.63 13.07 -23.91
C LYS A 198 -3.65 14.58 -23.74
N GLU A 199 -3.19 15.30 -24.76
CA GLU A 199 -3.56 16.70 -24.96
C GLU A 199 -5.09 16.69 -25.13
N GLU A 200 -5.79 17.26 -24.15
CA GLU A 200 -7.18 17.61 -24.31
C GLU A 200 -7.23 18.82 -25.26
N LEU A 201 -7.91 18.62 -26.39
CA LEU A 201 -8.43 19.65 -27.25
C LEU A 201 -9.69 20.26 -26.63
#